data_545658d40ada0d85be95b14eebd1fdbc
#
_entry.id   545658d40ada0d85be95b14eebd1fdbc
#
_cell.length_a   1.000
_cell.length_b   1.000
_cell.length_c   1.000
_cell.angle_alpha   90.00
_cell.angle_beta   90.00
_cell.angle_gamma   90.00
#
_symmetry.space_group_name_H-M   'P 1'
#
loop_
_entity.id
_entity.type
_entity.pdbx_description
1 polymer ?
#
loop_
_entity_poly.entity_id
_entity_poly.type
_entity_poly.pdbx_seq_one_letter_code
_entity_poly.pdbx_strand_id
1 'polypeptide(L)'
;MQKVKKLGLAILVALLYCSFLSGASESSTLQMLARAIANSDNENVQISLMKGMLKSLEGRRGIDAPESWVDVRGNVSSSDNAEAKRLLQELSQIFGDEDAAFEALNTVRNQSANAVEREGALRSLLVQRNDALALELEMLLDDRELRTSAIRAFGIMPQPGAAQLLLNRYSGFDMSDRRVVVETLATRIEYARELLVALRSGAIEKSEIPTYAARTLESML
;
A
#
# COMPACT_ATOMS: atom_id res chain seq x y z
N MET A 1 -42.25 -15.55 18.42
CA MET A 1 -41.44 -14.82 17.45
C MET A 1 -40.24 -14.08 18.02
N GLN A 2 -40.19 -13.69 19.30
CA GLN A 2 -39.08 -12.95 19.90
C GLN A 2 -37.82 -13.80 20.25
N LYS A 3 -37.95 -15.11 20.50
CA LYS A 3 -36.82 -16.00 20.80
C LYS A 3 -35.93 -16.32 19.57
N VAL A 4 -36.52 -16.36 18.39
CA VAL A 4 -35.77 -16.67 17.14
C VAL A 4 -34.86 -15.46 16.70
N LYS A 5 -35.35 -14.23 16.95
CA LYS A 5 -34.53 -13.01 16.63
C LYS A 5 -33.30 -12.84 17.53
N LYS A 6 -33.39 -13.27 18.82
CA LYS A 6 -32.24 -13.22 19.75
C LYS A 6 -31.18 -14.28 19.42
N LEU A 7 -31.58 -15.44 18.90
CA LEU A 7 -30.65 -16.50 18.52
C LEU A 7 -29.85 -16.12 17.24
N GLY A 8 -30.52 -15.49 16.26
CA GLY A 8 -29.87 -15.02 15.03
C GLY A 8 -28.79 -13.92 15.28
N LEU A 9 -29.08 -13.00 16.22
CA LEU A 9 -28.13 -11.94 16.59
C LEU A 9 -26.92 -12.49 17.34
N ALA A 10 -27.11 -13.49 18.21
CA ALA A 10 -26.01 -14.12 18.94
C ALA A 10 -25.06 -14.92 18.01
N ILE A 11 -25.61 -15.59 16.97
CA ILE A 11 -24.82 -16.32 15.97
C ILE A 11 -24.05 -15.33 15.08
N LEU A 12 -24.64 -14.19 14.70
CA LEU A 12 -23.96 -13.16 13.91
C LEU A 12 -22.80 -12.50 14.67
N VAL A 13 -23.00 -12.24 15.96
CA VAL A 13 -21.95 -11.69 16.83
C VAL A 13 -20.83 -12.72 17.06
N ALA A 14 -21.17 -14.00 17.23
CA ALA A 14 -20.18 -15.07 17.38
C ALA A 14 -19.33 -15.28 16.10
N LEU A 15 -19.94 -15.15 14.90
CA LEU A 15 -19.21 -15.22 13.63
C LEU A 15 -18.29 -14.02 13.41
N LEU A 16 -18.67 -12.82 13.85
CA LEU A 16 -17.83 -11.64 13.84
C LEU A 16 -16.65 -11.75 14.84
N TYR A 17 -16.90 -12.35 16.02
CA TYR A 17 -15.85 -12.60 17.02
C TYR A 17 -14.84 -13.68 16.57
N CYS A 18 -15.29 -14.72 15.86
CA CYS A 18 -14.39 -15.74 15.28
C CYS A 18 -13.44 -15.15 14.22
N SER A 19 -13.89 -14.18 13.44
CA SER A 19 -13.05 -13.52 12.43
C SER A 19 -11.95 -12.64 13.05
N PHE A 20 -12.22 -12.04 14.21
CA PHE A 20 -11.24 -11.24 14.96
C PHE A 20 -10.20 -12.09 15.72
N LEU A 21 -10.61 -13.28 16.22
CA LEU A 21 -9.71 -14.22 16.89
C LEU A 21 -8.77 -14.94 15.93
N SER A 22 -9.16 -15.12 14.66
CA SER A 22 -8.29 -15.73 13.64
C SER A 22 -7.07 -14.87 13.30
N GLY A 23 -7.21 -13.56 13.18
CA GLY A 23 -6.09 -12.65 12.87
C GLY A 23 -5.05 -12.56 14.01
N ALA A 24 -5.50 -12.45 15.25
CA ALA A 24 -4.60 -12.39 16.42
C ALA A 24 -3.86 -13.71 16.67
N SER A 25 -4.49 -14.85 16.37
CA SER A 25 -3.88 -16.20 16.46
C SER A 25 -2.84 -16.42 15.37
N GLU A 26 -3.05 -15.89 14.18
CA GLU A 26 -2.16 -16.07 13.03
C GLU A 26 -0.87 -15.23 13.16
N SER A 27 -1.00 -13.97 13.55
CA SER A 27 0.15 -13.10 13.85
C SER A 27 1.03 -13.71 14.95
N SER A 28 0.45 -14.28 16.00
CA SER A 28 1.20 -14.95 17.06
C SER A 28 1.91 -16.22 16.58
N THR A 29 1.31 -16.96 15.64
CA THR A 29 1.91 -18.17 15.06
C THR A 29 3.10 -17.80 14.15
N LEU A 30 2.95 -16.77 13.31
CA LEU A 30 4.05 -16.27 12.49
C LEU A 30 5.22 -15.77 13.33
N GLN A 31 4.91 -15.06 14.43
CA GLN A 31 5.92 -14.59 15.38
C GLN A 31 6.68 -15.76 16.07
N MET A 32 5.96 -16.82 16.47
CA MET A 32 6.60 -18.00 17.05
C MET A 32 7.49 -18.73 16.03
N LEU A 33 7.05 -18.87 14.79
CA LEU A 33 7.84 -19.49 13.72
C LEU A 33 9.09 -18.66 13.42
N ALA A 34 8.97 -17.33 13.30
CA ALA A 34 10.11 -16.46 13.06
C ALA A 34 11.14 -16.56 14.20
N ARG A 35 10.70 -16.55 15.45
CA ARG A 35 11.59 -16.76 16.60
C ARG A 35 12.28 -18.12 16.58
N ALA A 36 11.56 -19.18 16.22
CA ALA A 36 12.14 -20.52 16.12
C ALA A 36 13.20 -20.59 15.01
N ILE A 37 12.98 -19.93 13.87
CA ILE A 37 13.97 -19.83 12.79
C ILE A 37 15.19 -19.03 13.24
N ALA A 38 14.97 -17.85 13.86
CA ALA A 38 16.04 -16.97 14.31
C ALA A 38 16.95 -17.61 15.36
N ASN A 39 16.38 -18.42 16.27
CA ASN A 39 17.11 -19.06 17.38
C ASN A 39 17.65 -20.45 17.03
N SER A 40 17.48 -20.93 15.82
CA SER A 40 17.96 -22.25 15.40
C SER A 40 19.36 -22.15 14.80
N ASP A 41 20.32 -22.89 15.38
CA ASP A 41 21.66 -23.06 14.81
C ASP A 41 21.68 -24.16 13.73
N ASN A 42 20.56 -24.85 13.50
CA ASN A 42 20.47 -25.92 12.52
C ASN A 42 19.77 -25.41 11.24
N GLU A 43 20.55 -25.27 10.19
CA GLU A 43 20.10 -24.76 8.90
C GLU A 43 18.97 -25.59 8.28
N ASN A 44 18.97 -26.93 8.42
CA ASN A 44 17.89 -27.78 7.92
C ASN A 44 16.57 -27.53 8.66
N VAL A 45 16.64 -27.19 9.95
CA VAL A 45 15.46 -26.78 10.73
C VAL A 45 14.96 -25.42 10.25
N GLN A 46 15.85 -24.45 10.04
CA GLN A 46 15.49 -23.13 9.51
C GLN A 46 14.78 -23.27 8.14
N ILE A 47 15.34 -24.04 7.22
CA ILE A 47 14.76 -24.31 5.90
C ILE A 47 13.37 -24.95 6.02
N SER A 48 13.23 -25.95 6.90
CA SER A 48 11.95 -26.66 7.10
C SER A 48 10.87 -25.73 7.65
N LEU A 49 11.22 -24.88 8.61
CA LEU A 49 10.31 -23.89 9.18
C LEU A 49 9.94 -22.80 8.15
N MET A 50 10.89 -22.29 7.37
CA MET A 50 10.63 -21.34 6.29
C MET A 50 9.72 -21.91 5.21
N LYS A 51 9.91 -23.19 4.82
CA LYS A 51 9.00 -23.89 3.90
C LYS A 51 7.58 -23.99 4.45
N GLY A 52 7.46 -24.34 5.73
CA GLY A 52 6.15 -24.39 6.41
C GLY A 52 5.47 -23.02 6.45
N MET A 53 6.23 -21.98 6.77
CA MET A 53 5.75 -20.60 6.78
C MET A 53 5.30 -20.17 5.37
N LEU A 54 6.14 -20.39 4.35
CA LEU A 54 5.83 -20.06 2.95
C LEU A 54 4.55 -20.77 2.48
N LYS A 55 4.39 -22.05 2.79
CA LYS A 55 3.18 -22.80 2.46
C LYS A 55 1.93 -22.26 3.15
N SER A 56 2.03 -21.80 4.40
CA SER A 56 0.90 -21.23 5.14
C SER A 56 0.49 -19.85 4.61
N LEU A 57 1.40 -19.16 3.91
CA LEU A 57 1.22 -17.84 3.34
C LEU A 57 0.95 -17.86 1.82
N GLU A 58 0.79 -19.05 1.23
CA GLU A 58 0.59 -19.22 -0.21
C GLU A 58 -0.62 -18.41 -0.71
N GLY A 59 -0.42 -17.61 -1.76
CA GLY A 59 -1.44 -16.73 -2.33
C GLY A 59 -1.70 -15.44 -1.55
N ARG A 60 -1.01 -15.20 -0.45
CA ARG A 60 -1.13 -13.99 0.38
C ARG A 60 0.01 -13.02 0.10
N ARG A 61 -0.26 -11.72 0.21
CA ARG A 61 0.73 -10.64 0.06
C ARG A 61 0.40 -9.50 1.02
N GLY A 62 1.42 -8.72 1.36
CA GLY A 62 1.25 -7.55 2.23
C GLY A 62 0.84 -7.93 3.65
N ILE A 63 1.42 -9.01 4.16
CA ILE A 63 1.27 -9.43 5.56
C ILE A 63 2.40 -8.76 6.33
N ASP A 64 2.06 -8.17 7.48
CA ASP A 64 3.05 -7.56 8.35
C ASP A 64 4.12 -8.58 8.75
N ALA A 65 5.38 -8.19 8.61
CA ALA A 65 6.49 -9.03 9.01
C ALA A 65 6.45 -9.27 10.52
N PRO A 66 6.72 -10.52 10.98
CA PRO A 66 6.91 -10.75 12.41
C PRO A 66 8.09 -9.93 12.95
N GLU A 67 8.01 -9.39 14.17
CA GLU A 67 9.09 -8.59 14.79
C GLU A 67 10.47 -9.27 14.71
N SER A 68 10.51 -10.60 14.91
CA SER A 68 11.75 -11.38 14.83
C SER A 68 12.22 -11.65 13.40
N TRP A 69 11.55 -11.12 12.37
CA TRP A 69 11.97 -11.31 10.97
C TRP A 69 13.31 -10.66 10.66
N VAL A 70 13.62 -9.56 11.32
CA VAL A 70 14.94 -8.88 11.23
C VAL A 70 16.06 -9.86 11.64
N ASP A 71 15.88 -10.59 12.74
CA ASP A 71 16.86 -11.57 13.23
C ASP A 71 17.00 -12.76 12.25
N VAL A 72 15.88 -13.24 11.70
CA VAL A 72 15.89 -14.27 10.66
C VAL A 72 16.71 -13.84 9.45
N ARG A 73 16.50 -12.61 8.98
CA ARG A 73 17.26 -12.06 7.85
C ARG A 73 18.74 -11.98 8.17
N GLY A 74 19.11 -11.46 9.33
CA GLY A 74 20.51 -11.37 9.76
C GLY A 74 21.21 -12.73 9.75
N ASN A 75 20.57 -13.74 10.30
CA ASN A 75 21.14 -15.08 10.43
C ASN A 75 21.18 -15.83 9.08
N VAL A 76 20.10 -15.81 8.31
CA VAL A 76 19.99 -16.58 7.06
C VAL A 76 20.73 -15.91 5.90
N SER A 77 20.85 -14.58 5.87
CA SER A 77 21.59 -13.86 4.82
C SER A 77 23.07 -14.25 4.78
N SER A 78 23.66 -14.57 5.92
CA SER A 78 25.06 -15.00 6.06
C SER A 78 25.28 -16.48 5.72
N SER A 79 24.22 -17.28 5.54
CA SER A 79 24.31 -18.68 5.15
C SER A 79 24.85 -18.83 3.72
N ASP A 80 25.61 -19.87 3.46
CA ASP A 80 26.05 -20.24 2.09
C ASP A 80 25.01 -21.08 1.34
N ASN A 81 23.89 -21.43 1.99
CA ASN A 81 22.86 -22.30 1.43
C ASN A 81 21.93 -21.52 0.50
N ALA A 82 21.98 -21.85 -0.78
CA ALA A 82 21.16 -21.20 -1.81
C ALA A 82 19.65 -21.38 -1.59
N GLU A 83 19.22 -22.51 -1.02
CA GLU A 83 17.82 -22.79 -0.73
C GLU A 83 17.31 -21.93 0.41
N ALA A 84 18.09 -21.75 1.49
CA ALA A 84 17.77 -20.87 2.60
C ALA A 84 17.61 -19.41 2.12
N LYS A 85 18.55 -18.93 1.31
CA LYS A 85 18.50 -17.60 0.71
C LYS A 85 17.26 -17.40 -0.17
N ARG A 86 16.91 -18.38 -1.00
CA ARG A 86 15.73 -18.32 -1.85
C ARG A 86 14.44 -18.23 -1.02
N LEU A 87 14.30 -19.08 0.02
CA LEU A 87 13.14 -19.06 0.91
C LEU A 87 13.03 -17.75 1.69
N LEU A 88 14.16 -17.22 2.16
CA LEU A 88 14.22 -15.91 2.81
C LEU A 88 13.70 -14.81 1.86
N GLN A 89 14.16 -14.81 0.62
CA GLN A 89 13.73 -13.83 -0.39
C GLN A 89 12.23 -13.94 -0.68
N GLU A 90 11.70 -15.15 -0.87
CA GLU A 90 10.27 -15.38 -1.14
C GLU A 90 9.40 -14.91 0.04
N LEU A 91 9.79 -15.22 1.28
CA LEU A 91 9.08 -14.77 2.48
C LEU A 91 9.18 -13.24 2.67
N SER A 92 10.34 -12.65 2.44
CA SER A 92 10.52 -11.19 2.51
C SER A 92 9.63 -10.47 1.50
N GLN A 93 9.41 -11.04 0.30
CA GLN A 93 8.46 -10.50 -0.67
C GLN A 93 7.00 -10.54 -0.19
N ILE A 94 6.62 -11.60 0.57
CA ILE A 94 5.27 -11.72 1.12
C ILE A 94 5.05 -10.72 2.25
N PHE A 95 6.04 -10.57 3.12
CA PHE A 95 5.98 -9.65 4.27
C PHE A 95 6.11 -8.17 3.87
N GLY A 96 6.42 -7.86 2.60
CA GLY A 96 6.86 -6.54 2.22
C GLY A 96 8.21 -6.25 2.90
N ASP A 97 9.29 -6.22 2.15
CA ASP A 97 10.61 -5.99 2.72
C ASP A 97 10.67 -4.59 3.36
N GLU A 98 10.51 -4.49 4.69
CA GLU A 98 10.48 -3.22 5.41
C GLU A 98 11.76 -2.42 5.20
N ASP A 99 12.92 -3.09 5.07
CA ASP A 99 14.17 -2.40 4.79
C ASP A 99 14.20 -1.87 3.35
N ALA A 100 13.74 -2.67 2.39
CA ALA A 100 13.61 -2.21 1.00
C ALA A 100 12.57 -1.08 0.88
N ALA A 101 11.47 -1.14 1.63
CA ALA A 101 10.47 -0.07 1.70
C ALA A 101 11.06 1.18 2.38
N PHE A 102 11.82 1.02 3.45
CA PHE A 102 12.50 2.13 4.12
C PHE A 102 13.57 2.78 3.22
N GLU A 103 14.38 1.99 2.55
CA GLU A 103 15.35 2.49 1.57
C GLU A 103 14.67 3.20 0.39
N ALA A 104 13.57 2.64 -0.10
CA ALA A 104 12.78 3.28 -1.15
C ALA A 104 12.18 4.61 -0.69
N LEU A 105 11.66 4.71 0.55
CA LEU A 105 11.19 5.97 1.13
C LEU A 105 12.32 7.00 1.25
N ASN A 106 13.49 6.58 1.72
CA ASN A 106 14.66 7.45 1.80
C ASN A 106 15.10 7.94 0.41
N THR A 107 15.05 7.06 -0.60
CA THR A 107 15.33 7.45 -1.99
C THR A 107 14.33 8.47 -2.51
N VAL A 108 13.03 8.28 -2.27
CA VAL A 108 11.97 9.24 -2.64
C VAL A 108 12.22 10.61 -1.99
N ARG A 109 12.59 10.65 -0.72
CA ARG A 109 12.86 11.88 0.05
C ARG A 109 14.14 12.59 -0.37
N ASN A 110 15.11 11.86 -0.90
CA ASN A 110 16.44 12.40 -1.24
C ASN A 110 16.40 13.22 -2.53
N GLN A 111 16.21 14.52 -2.42
CA GLN A 111 16.19 15.45 -3.55
C GLN A 111 17.51 15.52 -4.33
N SER A 112 18.63 15.00 -3.78
CA SER A 112 19.90 14.91 -4.48
C SER A 112 20.05 13.62 -5.29
N ALA A 113 19.13 12.65 -5.13
CA ALA A 113 19.11 11.44 -5.93
C ALA A 113 18.54 11.73 -7.32
N ASN A 114 18.88 10.88 -8.29
CA ASN A 114 18.40 10.99 -9.67
C ASN A 114 16.87 10.85 -9.73
N ALA A 115 16.20 11.68 -10.52
CA ALA A 115 14.74 11.66 -10.69
C ALA A 115 14.21 10.27 -11.11
N VAL A 116 14.94 9.56 -11.96
CA VAL A 116 14.55 8.21 -12.43
C VAL A 116 14.61 7.19 -11.28
N GLU A 117 15.61 7.28 -10.42
CA GLU A 117 15.72 6.42 -9.23
C GLU A 117 14.60 6.72 -8.23
N ARG A 118 14.33 7.99 -7.96
CA ARG A 118 13.25 8.45 -7.09
C ARG A 118 11.88 8.01 -7.62
N GLU A 119 11.64 8.14 -8.90
CA GLU A 119 10.42 7.68 -9.57
C GLU A 119 10.27 6.15 -9.47
N GLY A 120 11.36 5.40 -9.66
CA GLY A 120 11.40 3.95 -9.48
C GLY A 120 11.05 3.52 -8.07
N ALA A 121 11.62 4.20 -7.06
CA ALA A 121 11.34 3.96 -5.64
C ALA A 121 9.88 4.27 -5.29
N LEU A 122 9.36 5.41 -5.75
CA LEU A 122 7.96 5.78 -5.59
C LEU A 122 7.01 4.73 -6.18
N ARG A 123 7.30 4.25 -7.39
CA ARG A 123 6.51 3.21 -8.07
C ARG A 123 6.53 1.90 -7.30
N SER A 124 7.69 1.49 -6.77
CA SER A 124 7.81 0.28 -5.94
C SER A 124 6.92 0.35 -4.71
N LEU A 125 6.96 1.48 -3.99
CA LEU A 125 6.12 1.72 -2.81
C LEU A 125 4.62 1.75 -3.15
N LEU A 126 4.25 2.31 -4.30
CA LEU A 126 2.86 2.31 -4.78
C LEU A 126 2.34 0.91 -5.10
N VAL A 127 3.17 0.06 -5.72
CA VAL A 127 2.81 -1.35 -6.01
C VAL A 127 2.56 -2.11 -4.71
N GLN A 128 3.36 -1.85 -3.68
CA GLN A 128 3.23 -2.44 -2.35
C GLN A 128 2.10 -1.80 -1.52
N ARG A 129 1.54 -0.66 -1.96
CA ARG A 129 0.60 0.16 -1.19
C ARG A 129 1.12 0.50 0.21
N ASN A 130 2.38 0.89 0.27
CA ASN A 130 3.06 1.16 1.53
C ASN A 130 2.44 2.35 2.26
N ASP A 131 1.96 2.14 3.48
CA ASP A 131 1.25 3.16 4.26
C ASP A 131 2.13 4.36 4.60
N ALA A 132 3.44 4.18 4.77
CA ALA A 132 4.34 5.27 5.02
C ALA A 132 4.47 6.21 3.82
N LEU A 133 4.32 5.70 2.58
CA LEU A 133 4.24 6.55 1.39
C LEU A 133 3.02 7.46 1.42
N ALA A 134 1.88 6.99 1.94
CA ALA A 134 0.66 7.80 2.02
C ALA A 134 0.89 9.13 2.76
N LEU A 135 1.74 9.12 3.79
CA LEU A 135 2.10 10.32 4.57
C LEU A 135 3.00 11.30 3.79
N GLU A 136 3.72 10.82 2.78
CA GLU A 136 4.64 11.62 1.98
C GLU A 136 3.97 12.28 0.78
N LEU A 137 2.85 11.73 0.29
CA LEU A 137 2.25 12.14 -0.99
C LEU A 137 1.94 13.63 -1.05
N GLU A 138 1.50 14.24 0.05
CA GLU A 138 1.20 15.67 0.08
C GLU A 138 2.47 16.51 -0.14
N MET A 139 3.59 16.17 0.49
CA MET A 139 4.87 16.87 0.31
C MET A 139 5.41 16.69 -1.10
N LEU A 140 5.19 15.54 -1.72
CA LEU A 140 5.61 15.26 -3.09
C LEU A 140 4.87 16.10 -4.14
N LEU A 141 3.73 16.71 -3.81
CA LEU A 141 3.07 17.68 -4.69
C LEU A 141 3.90 18.96 -4.90
N ASP A 142 4.82 19.27 -3.99
CA ASP A 142 5.72 20.41 -4.11
C ASP A 142 7.03 20.06 -4.84
N ASP A 143 7.28 18.77 -5.06
CA ASP A 143 8.45 18.26 -5.79
C ASP A 143 8.19 18.23 -7.30
N ARG A 144 8.91 19.05 -8.06
CA ARG A 144 8.68 19.18 -9.52
C ARG A 144 8.90 17.88 -10.29
N GLU A 145 9.81 17.03 -9.84
CA GLU A 145 10.16 15.79 -10.52
C GLU A 145 9.15 14.67 -10.22
N LEU A 146 8.63 14.60 -9.00
CA LEU A 146 7.71 13.55 -8.57
C LEU A 146 6.24 13.98 -8.53
N ARG A 147 5.93 15.27 -8.72
CA ARG A 147 4.57 15.83 -8.60
C ARG A 147 3.54 15.07 -9.41
N THR A 148 3.81 14.88 -10.68
CA THR A 148 2.88 14.17 -11.59
C THR A 148 2.57 12.77 -11.08
N SER A 149 3.57 12.05 -10.59
CA SER A 149 3.42 10.70 -10.04
C SER A 149 2.73 10.72 -8.68
N ALA A 150 2.99 11.73 -7.85
CA ALA A 150 2.28 11.93 -6.59
C ALA A 150 0.78 12.21 -6.81
N ILE A 151 0.42 13.03 -7.81
CA ILE A 151 -0.98 13.27 -8.16
C ILE A 151 -1.67 11.94 -8.54
N ARG A 152 -1.05 11.13 -9.40
CA ARG A 152 -1.59 9.80 -9.78
C ARG A 152 -1.68 8.85 -8.60
N ALA A 153 -0.73 8.94 -7.67
CA ALA A 153 -0.70 8.10 -6.48
C ALA A 153 -1.96 8.23 -5.62
N PHE A 154 -2.58 9.40 -5.53
CA PHE A 154 -3.87 9.59 -4.84
C PHE A 154 -5.03 8.78 -5.47
N GLY A 155 -4.95 8.46 -6.76
CA GLY A 155 -5.90 7.55 -7.41
C GLY A 155 -5.69 6.08 -7.01
N ILE A 156 -4.43 5.68 -6.73
CA ILE A 156 -4.04 4.31 -6.35
C ILE A 156 -4.22 4.08 -4.84
N MET A 157 -3.82 5.07 -4.04
CA MET A 157 -3.86 5.10 -2.58
C MET A 157 -4.77 6.24 -2.11
N PRO A 158 -6.10 6.04 -2.14
CA PRO A 158 -7.03 7.10 -1.81
C PRO A 158 -6.92 7.49 -0.33
N GLN A 159 -6.96 8.80 -0.09
CA GLN A 159 -6.90 9.38 1.25
C GLN A 159 -8.09 10.29 1.49
N PRO A 160 -8.60 10.38 2.73
CA PRO A 160 -9.60 11.38 3.08
C PRO A 160 -9.10 12.79 2.75
N GLY A 161 -9.93 13.61 2.11
CA GLY A 161 -9.57 14.99 1.76
C GLY A 161 -8.64 15.15 0.54
N ALA A 162 -8.14 14.08 -0.06
CA ALA A 162 -7.21 14.15 -1.19
C ALA A 162 -7.77 14.93 -2.39
N ALA A 163 -9.04 14.77 -2.70
CA ALA A 163 -9.67 15.52 -3.80
C ALA A 163 -9.61 17.02 -3.55
N GLN A 164 -9.96 17.48 -2.34
CA GLN A 164 -9.91 18.88 -1.97
C GLN A 164 -8.47 19.40 -1.92
N LEU A 165 -7.52 18.61 -1.43
CA LEU A 165 -6.10 18.95 -1.44
C LEU A 165 -5.62 19.23 -2.87
N LEU A 166 -5.91 18.34 -3.83
CA LEU A 166 -5.55 18.51 -5.23
C LEU A 166 -6.24 19.72 -5.87
N LEU A 167 -7.52 19.95 -5.57
CA LEU A 167 -8.28 21.09 -6.08
C LEU A 167 -7.76 22.42 -5.52
N ASN A 168 -7.40 22.48 -4.24
CA ASN A 168 -6.84 23.68 -3.62
C ASN A 168 -5.49 24.08 -4.24
N ARG A 169 -4.70 23.10 -4.71
CA ARG A 169 -3.41 23.34 -5.35
C ARG A 169 -3.50 23.50 -6.88
N TYR A 170 -4.68 23.24 -7.47
CA TYR A 170 -4.91 23.17 -8.91
C TYR A 170 -4.40 24.40 -9.69
N SER A 171 -4.73 25.61 -9.22
CA SER A 171 -4.34 26.85 -9.89
C SER A 171 -2.82 27.06 -9.92
N GLY A 172 -2.08 26.48 -8.99
CA GLY A 172 -0.61 26.55 -8.93
C GLY A 172 0.10 25.53 -9.81
N PHE A 173 -0.62 24.54 -10.35
CA PHE A 173 -0.06 23.52 -11.22
C PHE A 173 0.02 24.01 -12.67
N ASP A 174 0.99 23.50 -13.42
CA ASP A 174 1.05 23.70 -14.85
C ASP A 174 -0.05 22.89 -15.59
N MET A 175 -0.22 23.13 -16.89
CA MET A 175 -1.28 22.49 -17.69
C MET A 175 -1.19 20.96 -17.69
N SER A 176 0.02 20.42 -17.65
CA SER A 176 0.25 18.96 -17.66
C SER A 176 -0.23 18.35 -16.35
N ASP A 177 0.18 18.93 -15.21
CA ASP A 177 -0.22 18.46 -13.89
C ASP A 177 -1.72 18.68 -13.63
N ARG A 178 -2.31 19.80 -14.08
CA ARG A 178 -3.76 20.05 -14.01
C ARG A 178 -4.55 18.95 -14.71
N ARG A 179 -4.10 18.55 -15.89
CA ARG A 179 -4.71 17.43 -16.62
C ARG A 179 -4.66 16.15 -15.81
N VAL A 180 -3.51 15.84 -15.18
CA VAL A 180 -3.36 14.64 -14.35
C VAL A 180 -4.24 14.70 -13.10
N VAL A 181 -4.43 15.90 -12.50
CA VAL A 181 -5.40 16.08 -11.40
C VAL A 181 -6.81 15.72 -11.86
N VAL A 182 -7.27 16.24 -13.01
CA VAL A 182 -8.60 15.90 -13.55
C VAL A 182 -8.73 14.40 -13.80
N GLU A 183 -7.73 13.78 -14.40
CA GLU A 183 -7.67 12.34 -14.64
C GLU A 183 -7.78 11.55 -13.32
N THR A 184 -7.01 11.95 -12.31
CA THR A 184 -7.01 11.30 -10.99
C THR A 184 -8.35 11.46 -10.28
N LEU A 185 -8.93 12.66 -10.32
CA LEU A 185 -10.24 12.91 -9.71
C LEU A 185 -11.38 12.16 -10.42
N ALA A 186 -11.23 11.83 -11.69
CA ALA A 186 -12.18 11.01 -12.43
C ALA A 186 -12.05 9.50 -12.18
N THR A 187 -11.12 9.04 -11.33
CA THR A 187 -10.94 7.59 -11.07
C THR A 187 -11.90 7.02 -10.02
N ARG A 188 -12.54 7.87 -9.19
CA ARG A 188 -13.37 7.45 -8.05
C ARG A 188 -14.59 8.33 -7.92
N ILE A 189 -15.71 7.74 -7.51
CA ILE A 189 -16.98 8.46 -7.38
C ILE A 189 -16.91 9.58 -6.34
N GLU A 190 -16.20 9.37 -5.23
CA GLU A 190 -16.00 10.38 -4.19
C GLU A 190 -15.23 11.59 -4.72
N TYR A 191 -14.15 11.34 -5.47
CA TYR A 191 -13.33 12.38 -6.08
C TYR A 191 -14.07 13.07 -7.23
N ALA A 192 -14.82 12.32 -8.03
CA ALA A 192 -15.62 12.84 -9.13
C ALA A 192 -16.68 13.83 -8.66
N ARG A 193 -17.28 13.60 -7.48
CA ARG A 193 -18.24 14.55 -6.88
C ARG A 193 -17.59 15.89 -6.57
N GLU A 194 -16.39 15.90 -5.98
CA GLU A 194 -15.63 17.12 -5.70
C GLU A 194 -15.23 17.84 -6.99
N LEU A 195 -14.80 17.09 -8.01
CA LEU A 195 -14.50 17.63 -9.33
C LEU A 195 -15.73 18.32 -9.96
N LEU A 196 -16.93 17.74 -9.85
CA LEU A 196 -18.16 18.36 -10.34
C LEU A 196 -18.52 19.64 -9.58
N VAL A 197 -18.26 19.67 -8.27
CA VAL A 197 -18.44 20.91 -7.48
C VAL A 197 -17.50 21.99 -7.99
N ALA A 198 -16.23 21.66 -8.24
CA ALA A 198 -15.24 22.59 -8.78
C ALA A 198 -15.61 23.11 -10.18
N LEU A 199 -16.16 22.23 -11.05
CA LEU A 199 -16.68 22.63 -12.38
C LEU A 199 -17.88 23.56 -12.29
N ARG A 200 -18.81 23.30 -11.38
CA ARG A 200 -20.01 24.14 -11.19
C ARG A 200 -19.68 25.51 -10.61
N SER A 201 -18.68 25.59 -9.76
CA SER A 201 -18.21 26.85 -9.18
C SER A 201 -17.32 27.66 -10.13
N GLY A 202 -16.89 27.06 -11.26
CA GLY A 202 -15.94 27.68 -12.19
C GLY A 202 -14.48 27.66 -11.70
N ALA A 203 -14.16 26.89 -10.66
CA ALA A 203 -12.79 26.71 -10.19
C ALA A 203 -11.95 25.90 -11.21
N ILE A 204 -12.60 25.07 -12.02
CA ILE A 204 -12.04 24.38 -13.17
C ILE A 204 -12.91 24.71 -14.38
N GLU A 205 -12.29 25.08 -15.49
CA GLU A 205 -13.01 25.35 -16.74
C GLU A 205 -13.40 24.04 -17.43
N LYS A 206 -14.55 24.02 -18.10
CA LYS A 206 -15.00 22.84 -18.86
C LYS A 206 -14.03 22.45 -19.98
N SER A 207 -13.31 23.40 -20.53
CA SER A 207 -12.27 23.23 -21.54
C SER A 207 -11.07 22.44 -21.05
N GLU A 208 -10.83 22.41 -19.73
CA GLU A 208 -9.73 21.66 -19.08
C GLU A 208 -10.08 20.18 -18.87
N ILE A 209 -11.34 19.77 -19.11
CA ILE A 209 -11.77 18.39 -18.93
C ILE A 209 -11.54 17.61 -20.25
N PRO A 210 -10.62 16.63 -20.27
CA PRO A 210 -10.45 15.78 -21.46
C PRO A 210 -11.72 14.98 -21.76
N THR A 211 -12.03 14.79 -23.03
CA THR A 211 -13.25 14.09 -23.48
C THR A 211 -13.41 12.69 -22.86
N TYR A 212 -12.31 11.96 -22.68
CA TYR A 212 -12.36 10.64 -22.02
C TYR A 212 -12.68 10.74 -20.53
N ALA A 213 -12.17 11.75 -19.81
CA ALA A 213 -12.50 11.99 -18.41
C ALA A 213 -13.99 12.38 -18.27
N ALA A 214 -14.52 13.21 -19.18
CA ALA A 214 -15.94 13.54 -19.21
C ALA A 214 -16.82 12.29 -19.35
N ARG A 215 -16.48 11.38 -20.27
CA ARG A 215 -17.21 10.11 -20.45
C ARG A 215 -17.14 9.23 -19.20
N THR A 216 -15.98 9.18 -18.53
CA THR A 216 -15.83 8.42 -17.28
C THR A 216 -16.73 9.01 -16.18
N LEU A 217 -16.77 10.33 -16.06
CA LEU A 217 -17.65 11.02 -15.10
C LEU A 217 -19.14 10.74 -15.39
N GLU A 218 -19.55 10.80 -16.65
CA GLU A 218 -20.93 10.46 -17.05
C GLU A 218 -21.32 9.00 -16.71
N SER A 219 -20.36 8.08 -16.79
CA SER A 219 -20.62 6.66 -16.46
C SER A 219 -20.65 6.35 -14.97
N MET A 220 -20.12 7.23 -14.13
CA MET A 220 -20.05 7.05 -12.68
C MET A 220 -21.22 7.68 -11.92
N LEU A 221 -21.93 8.64 -12.54
CA LEU A 221 -22.91 9.52 -11.92
C LEU A 221 -24.28 9.33 -12.48
#